data_2614721b61d8c70b06edae3e68151415
#
_entry.id   2614721b61d8c70b06edae3e68151415
#
_cell.length_a   1.000
_cell.length_b   1.000
_cell.length_c   1.000
_cell.angle_alpha   90.00
_cell.angle_beta   90.00
_cell.angle_gamma   90.00
#
_symmetry.space_group_name_H-M   'P 1'
#
loop_
_entity.id
_entity.type
_entity.pdbx_description
1 polymer ?
#
loop_
_entity_poly.entity_id
_entity_poly.type
_entity_poly.pdbx_seq_one_letter_code
_entity_poly.pdbx_strand_id
1 'polypeptide(L)'
;QQRADLVRIKADADTPLPNRTEGELIASRAELDLAEVMLEKTRIRAPIAGTVLQVNAKVGEIATPSPDQPLVVMADMSSLRVRAELDERDISQVRVGQPVVVRANAFSGREFAGKVAAIAQFVGSGGNASRGPRKLTDVDVVEVIVDLPDPGPLKIGMQADVYFRNAGAQSN
;
A
#
# COMPACT_ATOMS: atom_id res chain seq x y z
N GLN A 1 -19.83 -6.30 31.27
CA GLN A 1 -19.63 -7.38 30.27
C GLN A 1 -20.40 -8.65 30.65
N GLN A 2 -20.24 -9.22 31.84
CA GLN A 2 -20.94 -10.44 32.29
C GLN A 2 -22.46 -10.37 32.25
N ARG A 3 -23.08 -9.18 32.54
CA ARG A 3 -24.54 -9.00 32.44
C ARG A 3 -25.04 -8.96 31.00
N ALA A 4 -24.25 -8.42 30.09
CA ALA A 4 -24.59 -8.39 28.64
C ALA A 4 -24.51 -9.79 28.03
N ASP A 5 -23.56 -10.58 28.46
CA ASP A 5 -23.39 -11.98 27.99
C ASP A 5 -24.53 -12.88 28.53
N LEU A 6 -24.95 -12.70 29.78
CA LEU A 6 -26.10 -13.40 30.36
C LEU A 6 -27.43 -13.09 29.68
N VAL A 7 -27.64 -11.81 29.29
CA VAL A 7 -28.84 -11.40 28.54
C VAL A 7 -28.84 -12.04 27.15
N ARG A 8 -27.68 -12.10 26.51
CA ARG A 8 -27.51 -12.72 25.18
C ARG A 8 -27.79 -14.23 25.24
N ILE A 9 -27.21 -14.94 26.20
CA ILE A 9 -27.45 -16.37 26.43
C ILE A 9 -28.92 -16.67 26.73
N LYS A 10 -29.59 -15.81 27.52
CA LYS A 10 -31.03 -15.98 27.79
C LYS A 10 -31.90 -15.70 26.55
N ALA A 11 -31.55 -14.71 25.72
CA ALA A 11 -32.26 -14.44 24.49
C ALA A 11 -32.14 -15.60 23.50
N ASP A 12 -30.94 -16.22 23.40
CA ASP A 12 -30.75 -17.42 22.57
C ASP A 12 -31.48 -18.65 23.11
N ALA A 13 -31.64 -18.77 24.43
CA ALA A 13 -32.39 -19.87 25.06
C ALA A 13 -33.90 -19.80 24.93
N ASP A 14 -34.43 -18.60 24.77
CA ASP A 14 -35.89 -18.33 24.62
C ASP A 14 -36.33 -18.39 23.13
N THR A 15 -35.39 -18.54 22.18
CA THR A 15 -35.73 -18.70 20.77
C THR A 15 -36.27 -20.11 20.55
N PRO A 16 -37.52 -20.28 20.09
CA PRO A 16 -38.06 -21.62 19.80
C PRO A 16 -37.14 -22.34 18.82
N LEU A 17 -36.79 -23.57 19.14
CA LEU A 17 -36.04 -24.41 18.18
C LEU A 17 -36.84 -24.53 16.88
N PRO A 18 -36.21 -24.36 15.72
CA PRO A 18 -36.89 -24.51 14.44
C PRO A 18 -37.52 -25.88 14.33
N ASN A 19 -38.74 -25.96 13.79
CA ASN A 19 -39.31 -27.23 13.49
C ASN A 19 -38.51 -27.94 12.38
N ARG A 20 -38.77 -29.24 12.14
CA ARG A 20 -38.00 -30.02 11.20
C ARG A 20 -37.93 -29.37 9.81
N THR A 21 -39.06 -28.86 9.30
CA THR A 21 -39.12 -28.23 7.98
C THR A 21 -38.35 -26.90 7.95
N GLU A 22 -38.44 -26.13 9.01
CA GLU A 22 -37.65 -24.87 9.16
C GLU A 22 -36.17 -25.20 9.24
N GLY A 23 -35.78 -26.23 9.95
CA GLY A 23 -34.38 -26.70 10.00
C GLY A 23 -33.86 -27.14 8.64
N GLU A 24 -34.66 -27.91 7.87
CA GLU A 24 -34.32 -28.31 6.50
C GLU A 24 -34.20 -27.09 5.58
N LEU A 25 -35.09 -26.09 5.70
CA LEU A 25 -35.00 -24.85 4.93
C LEU A 25 -33.76 -24.05 5.26
N ILE A 26 -33.42 -23.91 6.53
CA ILE A 26 -32.20 -23.22 6.98
C ILE A 26 -30.95 -23.90 6.42
N ALA A 27 -30.91 -25.26 6.48
CA ALA A 27 -29.80 -26.03 5.93
C ALA A 27 -29.63 -25.83 4.43
N SER A 28 -30.75 -25.90 3.68
CA SER A 28 -30.72 -25.69 2.22
C SER A 28 -30.31 -24.27 1.82
N ARG A 29 -30.71 -23.26 2.61
CA ARG A 29 -30.24 -21.88 2.40
C ARG A 29 -28.75 -21.74 2.65
N ALA A 30 -28.25 -22.35 3.74
CA ALA A 30 -26.83 -22.32 4.05
C ALA A 30 -25.98 -23.00 2.96
N GLU A 31 -26.50 -24.11 2.37
CA GLU A 31 -25.84 -24.77 1.23
C GLU A 31 -25.82 -23.87 -0.02
N LEU A 32 -26.93 -23.18 -0.31
CA LEU A 32 -26.99 -22.22 -1.41
C LEU A 32 -26.01 -21.06 -1.19
N ASP A 33 -26.02 -20.43 -0.02
CA ASP A 33 -25.11 -19.36 0.33
C ASP A 33 -23.63 -19.80 0.19
N LEU A 34 -23.32 -21.02 0.62
CA LEU A 34 -21.98 -21.58 0.47
C LEU A 34 -21.60 -21.75 -1.01
N ALA A 35 -22.51 -22.26 -1.84
CA ALA A 35 -22.29 -22.41 -3.27
C ALA A 35 -22.11 -21.06 -3.97
N GLU A 36 -22.88 -20.04 -3.59
CA GLU A 36 -22.75 -18.68 -4.10
C GLU A 36 -21.41 -18.05 -3.71
N VAL A 37 -20.99 -18.21 -2.46
CA VAL A 37 -19.66 -17.75 -2.00
C VAL A 37 -18.54 -18.46 -2.75
N MET A 38 -18.66 -19.76 -3.00
CA MET A 38 -17.67 -20.50 -3.78
C MET A 38 -17.62 -20.00 -5.23
N LEU A 39 -18.77 -19.72 -5.85
CA LEU A 39 -18.84 -19.15 -7.18
C LEU A 39 -18.22 -17.75 -7.23
N GLU A 40 -18.50 -16.89 -6.24
CA GLU A 40 -17.92 -15.54 -6.22
C GLU A 40 -16.40 -15.59 -6.01
N LYS A 41 -15.87 -16.54 -5.25
CA LYS A 41 -14.42 -16.75 -5.12
C LYS A 41 -13.72 -17.12 -6.43
N THR A 42 -14.43 -17.62 -7.41
CA THR A 42 -13.85 -17.88 -8.75
C THR A 42 -13.70 -16.61 -9.59
N ARG A 43 -14.28 -15.48 -9.13
CA ARG A 43 -14.22 -14.18 -9.80
C ARG A 43 -13.29 -13.26 -9.05
N ILE A 44 -12.15 -13.01 -9.64
CA ILE A 44 -11.18 -12.06 -9.07
C ILE A 44 -11.56 -10.66 -9.53
N ARG A 45 -11.89 -9.80 -8.57
CA ARG A 45 -12.27 -8.40 -8.82
C ARG A 45 -11.22 -7.44 -8.30
N ALA A 46 -11.09 -6.31 -8.98
CA ALA A 46 -10.26 -5.22 -8.51
C ALA A 46 -10.87 -4.62 -7.22
N PRO A 47 -10.11 -4.55 -6.10
CA PRO A 47 -10.61 -3.99 -4.85
C PRO A 47 -10.71 -2.46 -4.87
N ILE A 48 -9.98 -1.80 -5.78
CA ILE A 48 -9.93 -0.34 -5.94
C ILE A 48 -9.99 0.02 -7.42
N ALA A 49 -10.38 1.24 -7.73
CA ALA A 49 -10.13 1.83 -9.04
C ALA A 49 -8.63 2.10 -9.20
N GLY A 50 -8.04 1.76 -10.36
CA GLY A 50 -6.62 1.93 -10.56
C GLY A 50 -6.12 1.38 -11.89
N THR A 51 -4.82 1.43 -12.08
CA THR A 51 -4.13 0.91 -13.25
C THR A 51 -3.52 -0.45 -12.96
N VAL A 52 -3.72 -1.41 -13.86
CA VAL A 52 -3.04 -2.70 -13.81
C VAL A 52 -1.58 -2.49 -14.19
N LEU A 53 -0.67 -2.80 -13.28
CA LEU A 53 0.77 -2.67 -13.47
C LEU A 53 1.39 -3.93 -14.04
N GLN A 54 0.91 -5.09 -13.58
CA GLN A 54 1.47 -6.39 -13.97
C GLN A 54 0.39 -7.45 -13.94
N VAL A 55 0.42 -8.35 -14.90
CA VAL A 55 -0.41 -9.56 -14.95
C VAL A 55 0.52 -10.76 -15.04
N ASN A 56 0.49 -11.62 -14.04
CA ASN A 56 1.34 -12.81 -13.96
C ASN A 56 0.57 -14.10 -14.30
N ALA A 57 -0.76 -14.01 -14.40
CA ALA A 57 -1.61 -15.15 -14.73
C ALA A 57 -1.86 -15.23 -16.24
N LYS A 58 -1.84 -16.43 -16.79
CA LYS A 58 -2.21 -16.70 -18.18
C LYS A 58 -3.35 -17.68 -18.25
N VAL A 59 -4.14 -17.57 -19.32
CA VAL A 59 -5.24 -18.50 -19.57
C VAL A 59 -4.70 -19.91 -19.76
N GLY A 60 -5.30 -20.88 -19.06
CA GLY A 60 -4.89 -22.27 -19.09
C GLY A 60 -3.83 -22.67 -18.06
N GLU A 61 -3.29 -21.73 -17.29
CA GLU A 61 -2.38 -22.03 -16.19
C GLU A 61 -3.16 -22.20 -14.86
N ILE A 62 -2.60 -23.03 -13.98
CA ILE A 62 -3.12 -23.14 -12.61
C ILE A 62 -2.65 -21.91 -11.84
N ALA A 63 -3.59 -21.06 -11.47
CA ALA A 63 -3.31 -19.87 -10.70
C ALA A 63 -3.34 -20.20 -9.19
N THR A 64 -2.18 -20.25 -8.56
CA THR A 64 -2.06 -20.39 -7.11
C THR A 64 -1.64 -19.03 -6.53
N PRO A 65 -2.54 -18.33 -5.82
CA PRO A 65 -2.17 -17.07 -5.18
C PRO A 65 -1.06 -17.30 -4.15
N SER A 66 0.04 -16.58 -4.30
CA SER A 66 1.14 -16.56 -3.34
C SER A 66 1.50 -15.12 -3.02
N PRO A 67 1.91 -14.81 -1.78
CA PRO A 67 2.42 -13.49 -1.43
C PRO A 67 3.57 -13.04 -2.31
N ASP A 68 4.42 -13.98 -2.75
CA ASP A 68 5.59 -13.70 -3.58
C ASP A 68 5.28 -13.56 -5.07
N GLN A 69 4.15 -14.10 -5.52
CA GLN A 69 3.71 -14.06 -6.91
C GLN A 69 2.22 -13.70 -7.01
N PRO A 70 1.87 -12.43 -6.89
CA PRO A 70 0.49 -12.00 -7.06
C PRO A 70 0.04 -12.21 -8.51
N LEU A 71 -1.21 -12.64 -8.71
CA LEU A 71 -1.77 -12.88 -10.05
C LEU A 71 -1.84 -11.59 -10.86
N VAL A 72 -2.25 -10.51 -10.22
CA VAL A 72 -2.36 -9.18 -10.80
C VAL A 72 -1.83 -8.16 -9.79
N VAL A 73 -1.00 -7.25 -10.25
CA VAL A 73 -0.58 -6.08 -9.47
C VAL A 73 -1.25 -4.85 -10.03
N MET A 74 -1.91 -4.09 -9.18
CA MET A 74 -2.56 -2.83 -9.57
C MET A 74 -2.29 -1.75 -8.52
N ALA A 75 -2.34 -0.49 -8.96
CA ALA A 75 -2.18 0.65 -8.08
C ALA A 75 -2.99 1.85 -8.57
N ASP A 76 -3.30 2.74 -7.65
CA ASP A 76 -3.77 4.08 -7.98
C ASP A 76 -2.56 4.92 -8.43
N MET A 77 -2.63 5.39 -9.68
CA MET A 77 -1.58 6.19 -10.32
C MET A 77 -1.90 7.69 -10.29
N SER A 78 -2.96 8.12 -9.63
CA SER A 78 -3.34 9.53 -9.52
C SER A 78 -2.32 10.36 -8.72
N SER A 79 -1.65 9.72 -7.77
CA SER A 79 -0.54 10.30 -7.01
C SER A 79 0.54 9.26 -6.78
N LEU A 80 1.79 9.69 -6.74
CA LEU A 80 2.91 8.83 -6.40
C LEU A 80 3.58 9.29 -5.11
N ARG A 81 4.22 8.35 -4.44
CA ARG A 81 5.08 8.62 -3.29
C ARG A 81 6.50 8.25 -3.60
N VAL A 82 7.41 9.14 -3.27
CA VAL A 82 8.84 8.88 -3.31
C VAL A 82 9.32 8.58 -1.91
N ARG A 83 10.02 7.46 -1.77
CA ARG A 83 10.72 7.08 -0.55
C ARG A 83 12.15 7.55 -0.69
N ALA A 84 12.51 8.60 0.00
CA ALA A 84 13.85 9.16 0.01
C ALA A 84 14.62 8.70 1.26
N GLU A 85 15.88 8.37 1.08
CA GLU A 85 16.81 8.08 2.17
C GLU A 85 17.64 9.34 2.45
N LEU A 86 17.53 9.86 3.64
CA LEU A 86 18.22 11.06 4.10
C LEU A 86 19.26 10.68 5.16
N ASP A 87 20.47 11.22 5.05
CA ASP A 87 21.51 11.05 6.08
C ASP A 87 21.00 11.59 7.42
N GLU A 88 21.20 10.83 8.51
CA GLU A 88 20.78 11.21 9.86
C GLU A 88 21.25 12.63 10.24
N ARG A 89 22.44 13.02 9.79
CA ARG A 89 23.03 14.35 10.08
C ARG A 89 22.21 15.51 9.53
N ASP A 90 21.46 15.28 8.46
CA ASP A 90 20.67 16.32 7.77
C ASP A 90 19.21 16.37 8.23
N ILE A 91 18.77 15.44 9.09
CA ILE A 91 17.38 15.32 9.52
C ILE A 91 16.83 16.60 10.17
N SER A 92 17.70 17.34 10.87
CA SER A 92 17.32 18.59 11.55
C SER A 92 16.85 19.69 10.59
N GLN A 93 17.23 19.58 9.31
CA GLN A 93 16.92 20.56 8.26
C GLN A 93 15.62 20.23 7.51
N VAL A 94 15.04 19.03 7.71
CA VAL A 94 13.85 18.58 7.00
C VAL A 94 12.64 18.59 7.93
N ARG A 95 11.52 19.08 7.44
CA ARG A 95 10.25 19.17 8.17
C ARG A 95 9.10 18.63 7.34
N VAL A 96 8.12 18.02 8.02
CA VAL A 96 6.85 17.63 7.39
C VAL A 96 6.19 18.88 6.80
N GLY A 97 5.71 18.75 5.58
CA GLY A 97 5.11 19.86 4.83
C GLY A 97 6.09 20.69 4.01
N GLN A 98 7.40 20.45 4.11
CA GLN A 98 8.42 21.17 3.34
C GLN A 98 8.30 20.87 1.85
N PRO A 99 8.36 21.90 0.97
CA PRO A 99 8.39 21.69 -0.47
C PRO A 99 9.72 21.06 -0.91
N VAL A 100 9.64 20.13 -1.83
CA VAL A 100 10.81 19.44 -2.41
C VAL A 100 10.70 19.43 -3.93
N VAL A 101 11.83 19.22 -4.57
CA VAL A 101 11.92 18.97 -6.01
C VAL A 101 12.45 17.57 -6.23
N VAL A 102 11.73 16.82 -7.03
CA VAL A 102 12.12 15.47 -7.41
C VAL A 102 12.62 15.48 -8.84
N ARG A 103 13.77 14.87 -9.09
CA ARG A 103 14.35 14.68 -10.42
C ARG A 103 14.57 13.20 -10.66
N ALA A 104 14.08 12.69 -11.78
CA ALA A 104 14.31 11.33 -12.19
C ALA A 104 15.28 11.30 -13.37
N ASN A 105 16.27 10.43 -13.32
CA ASN A 105 17.31 10.31 -14.38
C ASN A 105 16.72 10.00 -15.75
N ALA A 106 15.58 9.26 -15.77
CA ALA A 106 14.85 8.96 -17.00
C ALA A 106 14.25 10.19 -17.69
N PHE A 107 14.10 11.31 -16.99
CA PHE A 107 13.49 12.55 -17.49
C PHE A 107 14.40 13.73 -17.19
N SER A 108 15.61 13.70 -17.79
CA SER A 108 16.60 14.75 -17.61
C SER A 108 16.04 16.15 -17.92
N GLY A 109 16.27 17.10 -17.01
CA GLY A 109 15.79 18.48 -17.14
C GLY A 109 14.34 18.73 -16.73
N ARG A 110 13.59 17.68 -16.31
CA ARG A 110 12.25 17.86 -15.73
C ARG A 110 12.29 17.80 -14.21
N GLU A 111 11.60 18.72 -13.60
CA GLU A 111 11.43 18.80 -12.15
C GLU A 111 9.98 18.49 -11.80
N PHE A 112 9.80 17.68 -10.78
CA PHE A 112 8.49 17.34 -10.25
C PHE A 112 8.37 17.94 -8.85
N ALA A 113 7.35 18.75 -8.65
CA ALA A 113 7.11 19.36 -7.35
C ALA A 113 6.50 18.33 -6.40
N GLY A 114 7.05 18.23 -5.20
CA GLY A 114 6.57 17.36 -4.15
C GLY A 114 6.56 18.06 -2.79
N LYS A 115 6.04 17.35 -1.81
CA LYS A 115 5.95 17.82 -0.44
C LYS A 115 6.29 16.68 0.52
N VAL A 116 7.07 16.96 1.55
CA VAL A 116 7.34 15.99 2.61
C VAL A 116 6.04 15.62 3.32
N ALA A 117 5.63 14.38 3.21
CA ALA A 117 4.41 13.85 3.84
C ALA A 117 4.69 13.30 5.23
N ALA A 118 5.80 12.57 5.39
CA ALA A 118 6.18 11.97 6.66
C ALA A 118 7.69 11.79 6.74
N ILE A 119 8.20 11.72 7.97
CA ILE A 119 9.58 11.41 8.30
C ILE A 119 9.53 10.22 9.26
N ALA A 120 10.29 9.16 8.97
CA ALA A 120 10.35 7.99 9.83
C ALA A 120 10.92 8.36 11.22
N GLN A 121 10.40 7.68 12.25
CA GLN A 121 10.84 7.88 13.62
C GLN A 121 11.96 6.89 14.04
N PHE A 122 12.53 6.21 13.08
CA PHE A 122 13.63 5.29 13.31
C PHE A 122 14.73 5.53 12.29
N VAL A 123 15.95 5.27 12.70
CA VAL A 123 17.15 5.30 11.86
C VAL A 123 17.43 3.88 11.42
N GLY A 124 17.64 3.68 10.15
CA GLY A 124 17.95 2.38 9.57
C GLY A 124 19.24 2.44 8.74
N SER A 125 19.78 1.28 8.40
CA SER A 125 20.86 1.20 7.42
C SER A 125 20.29 1.42 6.03
N GLY A 126 20.88 2.32 5.24
CA GLY A 126 20.46 2.63 3.86
C GLY A 126 20.48 1.37 2.98
N GLY A 127 19.31 0.98 2.49
CA GLY A 127 19.12 -0.25 1.69
C GLY A 127 19.13 -0.04 0.20
N ASN A 128 18.92 1.19 -0.27
CA ASN A 128 18.83 1.55 -1.70
C ASN A 128 20.13 2.13 -2.29
N ALA A 129 21.18 2.25 -1.48
CA ALA A 129 22.46 2.74 -1.96
C ALA A 129 23.10 1.74 -2.93
N SER A 130 22.81 1.95 -4.21
CA SER A 130 23.62 1.46 -5.36
C SER A 130 23.76 -0.04 -5.54
N ARG A 131 23.07 -0.57 -6.52
CA ARG A 131 23.56 -1.73 -7.32
C ARG A 131 24.81 -1.33 -8.10
N GLY A 132 25.90 -1.05 -7.39
CA GLY A 132 27.22 -0.81 -7.92
C GLY A 132 28.27 -1.34 -6.97
N PRO A 133 29.48 -1.74 -7.43
CA PRO A 133 30.53 -2.32 -6.60
C PRO A 133 31.23 -1.23 -5.77
N ARG A 134 30.51 -0.38 -5.04
CA ARG A 134 31.12 0.68 -4.21
C ARG A 134 30.33 0.98 -2.94
N LYS A 135 31.06 0.72 -1.87
CA LYS A 135 30.92 1.19 -0.49
C LYS A 135 29.80 0.57 0.33
N LEU A 136 30.24 -0.41 1.10
CA LEU A 136 29.94 -0.55 2.51
C LEU A 136 30.26 0.77 3.26
N THR A 137 29.45 1.78 3.06
CA THR A 137 29.36 2.87 4.02
C THR A 137 28.06 2.60 4.73
N ASP A 138 28.19 2.11 5.94
CA ASP A 138 27.10 1.97 6.91
C ASP A 138 26.69 3.40 7.27
N VAL A 139 25.92 4.02 6.39
CA VAL A 139 25.39 5.37 6.62
C VAL A 139 24.02 5.16 7.20
N ASP A 140 23.86 5.61 8.43
CA ASP A 140 22.57 5.67 9.09
C ASP A 140 21.66 6.67 8.35
N VAL A 141 20.53 6.17 7.85
CA VAL A 141 19.58 6.96 7.07
C VAL A 141 18.20 6.97 7.73
N VAL A 142 17.53 8.08 7.52
CA VAL A 142 16.14 8.25 7.90
C VAL A 142 15.28 8.26 6.63
N GLU A 143 14.22 7.45 6.62
CA GLU A 143 13.29 7.41 5.52
C GLU A 143 12.38 8.65 5.55
N VAL A 144 12.29 9.33 4.42
CA VAL A 144 11.40 10.48 4.21
C VAL A 144 10.43 10.14 3.09
N ILE A 145 9.14 10.24 3.37
CA ILE A 145 8.08 10.05 2.37
C ILE A 145 7.71 11.40 1.77
N VAL A 146 7.79 11.47 0.47
CA VAL A 146 7.42 12.65 -0.32
C VAL A 146 6.21 12.33 -1.17
N ASP A 147 5.15 13.11 -1.03
CA ASP A 147 3.97 13.03 -1.88
C ASP A 147 4.19 13.86 -3.16
N LEU A 148 3.86 13.24 -4.30
CA LEU A 148 3.86 13.83 -5.63
C LEU A 148 2.41 13.85 -6.14
N PRO A 149 1.69 14.97 -6.00
CA PRO A 149 0.29 15.07 -6.43
C PRO A 149 0.14 15.02 -7.96
N ASP A 150 1.16 15.44 -8.69
CA ASP A 150 1.22 15.35 -10.16
C ASP A 150 2.50 14.60 -10.57
N PRO A 151 2.43 13.27 -10.64
CA PRO A 151 3.59 12.46 -11.00
C PRO A 151 3.94 12.53 -12.49
N GLY A 152 3.06 13.05 -13.35
CA GLY A 152 3.28 13.12 -14.78
C GLY A 152 3.65 11.77 -15.40
N PRO A 153 4.81 11.66 -16.12
CA PRO A 153 5.23 10.42 -16.76
C PRO A 153 5.98 9.45 -15.83
N LEU A 154 6.17 9.80 -14.56
CA LEU A 154 6.87 8.94 -13.61
C LEU A 154 6.13 7.62 -13.41
N LYS A 155 6.89 6.57 -13.19
CA LYS A 155 6.36 5.22 -12.97
C LYS A 155 6.87 4.65 -11.64
N ILE A 156 6.08 3.76 -11.07
CA ILE A 156 6.46 3.03 -9.86
C ILE A 156 7.74 2.22 -10.13
N GLY A 157 8.67 2.26 -9.17
CA GLY A 157 9.96 1.58 -9.27
C GLY A 157 11.07 2.39 -9.96
N MET A 158 10.78 3.60 -10.43
CA MET A 158 11.82 4.51 -10.91
C MET A 158 12.68 5.05 -9.77
N GLN A 159 13.97 5.22 -10.04
CA GLN A 159 14.89 5.93 -9.16
C GLN A 159 14.80 7.43 -9.41
N ALA A 160 14.82 8.20 -8.33
CA ALA A 160 14.76 9.65 -8.37
C ALA A 160 15.57 10.26 -7.24
N ASP A 161 16.11 11.44 -7.49
CA ASP A 161 16.79 12.26 -6.49
C ASP A 161 15.80 13.29 -5.92
N VAL A 162 15.85 13.48 -4.61
CA VAL A 162 14.99 14.44 -3.91
C VAL A 162 15.83 15.59 -3.38
N TYR A 163 15.48 16.80 -3.77
CA TYR A 163 16.14 18.03 -3.35
C TYR A 163 15.22 18.80 -2.39
N PHE A 164 15.63 18.90 -1.16
CA PHE A 164 14.91 19.65 -0.14
C PHE A 164 15.21 21.16 -0.28
N ARG A 165 14.17 21.96 -0.48
CA ARG A 165 14.34 23.40 -0.54
C ARG A 165 14.40 23.96 0.89
N ASN A 166 15.45 24.66 1.22
CA ASN A 166 15.53 25.34 2.50
C ASN A 166 14.43 26.40 2.59
N ALA A 167 13.70 26.41 3.70
CA ALA A 167 12.58 27.35 3.93
C ALA A 167 13.00 28.85 3.97
N GLY A 168 14.29 29.16 3.79
CA GLY A 168 14.86 30.50 3.85
C GLY A 168 15.34 31.11 2.53
N ALA A 169 15.24 30.37 1.41
CA ALA A 169 15.66 30.93 0.11
C ALA A 169 14.44 31.41 -0.71
N GLN A 170 13.73 32.39 -0.19
CA GLN A 170 12.94 33.27 -1.06
C GLN A 170 13.92 34.21 -1.73
N SER A 171 13.96 34.12 -3.06
CA SER A 171 14.77 34.97 -3.92
C SER A 171 14.54 36.45 -3.62
N ASN A 172 15.63 37.11 -3.42
CA ASN A 172 15.73 38.55 -3.53
C ASN A 172 15.77 38.94 -5.03
#